data_257572510c04b14e49b34454c9efd377
#
_entry.id   257572510c04b14e49b34454c9efd377
#
_cell.length_a   1.000
_cell.length_b   1.000
_cell.length_c   1.000
_cell.angle_alpha   90.00
_cell.angle_beta   90.00
_cell.angle_gamma   90.00
#
_symmetry.space_group_name_H-M   'P 1'
#
loop_
_entity.id
_entity.type
_entity.pdbx_description
1 polymer ?
#
loop_
_entity_poly.entity_id
_entity_poly.type
_entity_poly.pdbx_seq_one_letter_code
_entity_poly.pdbx_strand_id
1 'polypeptide(L)'
;NTWSGVGEPGDIADLLTIDSIADVYDTLEGSDDPRQVTEFFTWDFQALIDRSEELLQAGTHGDVDGDGGPCLTGFCPSYNFDLDEVTTETSDSIYLQTHWVGDLFDRPVNLYYGMRYEETEVHSKAQVPLYDRVEWSILDNRFNLYQQQDEDGNTIRGFSEIDGSYSMFLPSFDFDMEIMDDVILRASYSLTVTRPDYNSLKGALIIDYLGTDGGGGRRGNPQLLPMESTNLDLSLEWYYAEGSYMSAGLWSKDVDNFIVSAKFEDQPLFKNLYTPIDGDLYNQAVDELTGGDPRFDYDSGDLNEYYAENYVGLPGIEISGQGEDVEVIQTGLEGDPVAIFDVIIPINQRETNVKGLELMAQHTFGESGFGFQANYTLVDGNLEYDINLNESQWVI
;
A
#
# COMPACT_ATOMS: atom_id res chain seq x y z
N ASN A 1 -2.82 -22.10 6.31
CA ASN A 1 -2.60 -22.74 5.00
C ASN A 1 -2.20 -24.18 5.26
N THR A 2 -3.17 -25.08 5.29
CA THR A 2 -2.94 -26.50 5.22
C THR A 2 -2.62 -26.84 3.78
N TRP A 3 -1.46 -27.38 3.51
CA TRP A 3 -1.16 -28.08 2.26
C TRP A 3 -2.24 -29.15 2.08
N SER A 4 -3.19 -28.91 1.23
CA SER A 4 -4.17 -29.93 0.89
C SER A 4 -3.58 -30.81 -0.20
N GLY A 5 -2.66 -31.66 0.18
CA GLY A 5 -2.49 -33.00 -0.36
C GLY A 5 -2.17 -33.18 -1.82
N VAL A 6 -1.43 -32.30 -2.47
CA VAL A 6 -0.88 -32.62 -3.78
C VAL A 6 0.65 -32.59 -3.67
N GLY A 7 1.21 -33.76 -3.47
CA GLY A 7 2.64 -33.98 -3.30
C GLY A 7 3.15 -33.71 -1.88
N GLU A 8 4.15 -34.44 -1.46
CA GLU A 8 4.92 -34.18 -0.26
C GLU A 8 6.18 -33.39 -0.60
N PRO A 9 6.79 -32.63 0.33
CA PRO A 9 8.03 -31.88 0.05
C PRO A 9 9.15 -32.75 -0.56
N GLY A 10 9.14 -34.08 -0.30
CA GLY A 10 10.07 -35.02 -0.88
C GLY A 10 9.89 -35.26 -2.39
N ASP A 11 8.72 -34.96 -2.94
CA ASP A 11 8.40 -35.24 -4.33
C ASP A 11 9.09 -34.28 -5.31
N ILE A 12 9.57 -33.14 -4.82
CA ILE A 12 10.31 -32.13 -5.59
C ILE A 12 11.77 -32.00 -5.18
N ALA A 13 12.23 -32.78 -4.19
CA ALA A 13 13.57 -32.65 -3.63
C ALA A 13 14.69 -32.90 -4.65
N ASP A 14 14.44 -33.75 -5.65
CA ASP A 14 15.34 -34.05 -6.74
C ASP A 14 15.43 -32.92 -7.80
N LEU A 15 14.49 -31.98 -7.78
CA LEU A 15 14.48 -30.82 -8.67
C LEU A 15 15.17 -29.59 -8.06
N LEU A 16 15.53 -29.67 -6.77
CA LEU A 16 16.21 -28.59 -6.07
C LEU A 16 17.72 -28.79 -6.19
N THR A 17 18.42 -27.72 -6.56
CA THR A 17 19.88 -27.65 -6.57
C THR A 17 20.34 -26.71 -5.45
N ILE A 18 21.40 -27.04 -4.77
CA ILE A 18 22.01 -26.17 -3.77
C ILE A 18 23.11 -25.39 -4.47
N ASP A 19 22.99 -24.06 -4.49
CA ASP A 19 23.98 -23.13 -5.00
C ASP A 19 24.56 -22.31 -3.87
N SER A 20 25.78 -21.82 -4.05
CA SER A 20 26.51 -21.00 -3.09
C SER A 20 26.41 -19.51 -3.46
N ILE A 21 26.22 -18.64 -2.47
CA ILE A 21 26.32 -17.18 -2.67
C ILE A 21 27.68 -16.81 -3.20
N ALA A 22 28.76 -17.51 -2.79
CA ALA A 22 30.11 -17.29 -3.27
C ALA A 22 30.27 -17.58 -4.77
N ASP A 23 29.52 -18.57 -5.29
CA ASP A 23 29.58 -18.92 -6.72
C ASP A 23 28.81 -17.92 -7.60
N VAL A 24 27.77 -17.29 -7.04
CA VAL A 24 26.96 -16.28 -7.74
C VAL A 24 27.56 -14.88 -7.61
N TYR A 25 28.19 -14.59 -6.47
CA TYR A 25 28.75 -13.27 -6.14
C TYR A 25 30.22 -13.40 -5.73
N ASP A 26 31.05 -13.94 -6.60
CA ASP A 26 32.47 -14.20 -6.38
C ASP A 26 33.30 -12.92 -6.07
N THR A 27 32.79 -11.75 -6.45
CA THR A 27 33.41 -10.44 -6.18
C THR A 27 32.97 -9.80 -4.87
N LEU A 28 31.99 -10.39 -4.16
CA LEU A 28 31.48 -9.85 -2.91
C LEU A 28 32.34 -10.33 -1.74
N GLU A 29 33.03 -9.40 -1.07
CA GLU A 29 33.87 -9.73 0.10
C GLU A 29 33.02 -10.32 1.23
N GLY A 30 33.40 -11.52 1.69
CA GLY A 30 32.69 -12.24 2.75
C GLY A 30 31.55 -13.15 2.27
N SER A 31 31.36 -13.32 0.94
CA SER A 31 30.36 -14.25 0.39
C SER A 31 30.58 -15.71 0.78
N ASP A 32 31.81 -16.06 1.18
CA ASP A 32 32.23 -17.38 1.65
C ASP A 32 32.35 -17.47 3.20
N ASP A 33 31.92 -16.47 3.96
CA ASP A 33 32.00 -16.47 5.41
C ASP A 33 31.09 -17.57 6.02
N PRO A 34 31.65 -18.62 6.67
CA PRO A 34 30.86 -19.73 7.19
C PRO A 34 29.91 -19.37 8.37
N ARG A 35 29.98 -18.11 8.83
CA ARG A 35 29.04 -17.59 9.85
C ARG A 35 27.74 -17.07 9.26
N GLN A 36 27.63 -17.00 7.93
CA GLN A 36 26.44 -16.56 7.21
C GLN A 36 25.75 -17.77 6.56
N VAL A 37 24.50 -17.59 6.18
CA VAL A 37 23.80 -18.53 5.28
C VAL A 37 24.39 -18.33 3.90
N THR A 38 25.26 -19.24 3.49
CA THR A 38 26.01 -19.15 2.23
C THR A 38 25.40 -20.00 1.12
N GLU A 39 24.45 -20.85 1.43
CA GLU A 39 23.79 -21.77 0.51
C GLU A 39 22.31 -21.41 0.35
N PHE A 40 21.80 -21.57 -0.85
CA PHE A 40 20.39 -21.40 -1.16
C PHE A 40 19.93 -22.41 -2.20
N PHE A 41 18.62 -22.67 -2.25
CA PHE A 41 18.05 -23.57 -3.25
C PHE A 41 17.74 -22.81 -4.53
N THR A 42 18.11 -23.43 -5.65
CA THR A 42 17.69 -23.04 -6.98
C THR A 42 16.94 -24.20 -7.63
N TRP A 43 16.14 -23.89 -8.61
CA TRP A 43 15.37 -24.89 -9.35
C TRP A 43 15.07 -24.42 -10.77
N ASP A 44 14.83 -25.38 -11.66
CA ASP A 44 14.23 -25.12 -12.95
C ASP A 44 12.71 -25.01 -12.77
N PHE A 45 12.17 -23.83 -13.07
CA PHE A 45 10.74 -23.55 -12.89
C PHE A 45 9.87 -24.42 -13.79
N GLN A 46 10.33 -24.69 -15.03
CA GLN A 46 9.58 -25.57 -15.94
C GLN A 46 9.54 -27.02 -15.42
N ALA A 47 10.67 -27.51 -14.89
CA ALA A 47 10.71 -28.85 -14.29
C ALA A 47 9.76 -28.99 -13.07
N LEU A 48 9.60 -27.91 -12.27
CA LEU A 48 8.61 -27.90 -11.20
C LEU A 48 7.17 -27.93 -11.72
N ILE A 49 6.87 -27.21 -12.80
CA ILE A 49 5.56 -27.27 -13.45
C ILE A 49 5.29 -28.69 -13.95
N ASP A 50 6.21 -29.27 -14.72
CA ASP A 50 6.08 -30.60 -15.31
C ASP A 50 5.86 -31.65 -14.19
N ARG A 51 6.60 -31.56 -13.09
CA ARG A 51 6.43 -32.44 -11.93
C ARG A 51 5.08 -32.22 -11.24
N SER A 52 4.61 -30.99 -11.15
CA SER A 52 3.29 -30.70 -10.59
C SER A 52 2.18 -31.31 -11.43
N GLU A 53 2.30 -31.27 -12.75
CA GLU A 53 1.36 -31.95 -13.69
C GLU A 53 1.37 -33.48 -13.55
N GLU A 54 2.54 -34.07 -13.29
CA GLU A 54 2.65 -35.52 -13.02
C GLU A 54 1.96 -35.93 -11.72
N LEU A 55 2.09 -35.08 -10.67
CA LEU A 55 1.53 -35.36 -9.33
C LEU A 55 0.03 -35.05 -9.27
N LEU A 56 -0.44 -34.06 -10.01
CA LEU A 56 -1.84 -33.69 -10.12
C LEU A 56 -2.51 -34.66 -11.10
N GLN A 57 -3.45 -35.45 -10.61
CA GLN A 57 -4.23 -36.32 -11.51
C GLN A 57 -5.16 -35.47 -12.36
N ALA A 58 -5.08 -35.63 -13.68
CA ALA A 58 -5.96 -34.94 -14.62
C ALA A 58 -7.45 -35.16 -14.27
N GLY A 59 -8.21 -34.08 -14.24
CA GLY A 59 -9.65 -34.10 -13.97
C GLY A 59 -10.03 -34.25 -12.48
N THR A 60 -9.09 -34.20 -11.55
CA THR A 60 -9.41 -34.25 -10.11
C THR A 60 -9.70 -32.87 -9.53
N HIS A 61 -9.32 -31.82 -10.21
CA HIS A 61 -9.63 -30.43 -9.86
C HIS A 61 -10.80 -29.97 -10.73
N GLY A 62 -11.74 -29.25 -10.12
CA GLY A 62 -12.84 -28.63 -10.84
C GLY A 62 -12.35 -27.53 -11.80
N ASP A 63 -13.27 -26.79 -12.35
CA ASP A 63 -12.98 -25.61 -13.16
C ASP A 63 -12.15 -24.59 -12.37
N VAL A 64 -10.84 -24.60 -12.57
CA VAL A 64 -9.91 -23.71 -11.86
C VAL A 64 -9.44 -22.56 -12.76
N ASP A 65 -9.74 -22.62 -14.04
CA ASP A 65 -9.36 -21.62 -15.05
C ASP A 65 -10.55 -20.77 -15.52
N GLY A 66 -11.78 -21.17 -15.14
CA GLY A 66 -13.00 -20.43 -15.44
C GLY A 66 -13.49 -20.59 -16.89
N ASP A 67 -13.02 -21.63 -17.59
CA ASP A 67 -13.48 -21.96 -18.95
C ASP A 67 -14.71 -22.87 -18.98
N GLY A 68 -15.23 -23.26 -17.79
CA GLY A 68 -16.37 -24.15 -17.60
C GLY A 68 -16.03 -25.64 -17.73
N GLY A 69 -14.76 -26.00 -17.84
CA GLY A 69 -14.27 -27.36 -18.00
C GLY A 69 -13.38 -27.85 -16.86
N PRO A 70 -13.20 -29.15 -16.68
CA PRO A 70 -12.24 -29.69 -15.74
C PRO A 70 -10.81 -29.47 -16.25
N CYS A 71 -9.89 -29.13 -15.37
CA CYS A 71 -8.47 -29.05 -15.68
C CYS A 71 -7.96 -30.44 -16.15
N LEU A 72 -7.62 -30.53 -17.43
CA LEU A 72 -7.22 -31.80 -18.03
C LEU A 72 -5.74 -32.10 -17.88
N THR A 73 -4.92 -31.09 -17.61
CA THR A 73 -3.46 -31.20 -17.48
C THR A 73 -2.99 -31.28 -16.04
N GLY A 74 -3.87 -31.05 -15.05
CA GLY A 74 -3.51 -31.03 -13.63
C GLY A 74 -2.95 -29.69 -13.15
N PHE A 75 -2.37 -28.89 -14.04
CA PHE A 75 -1.93 -27.53 -13.78
C PHE A 75 -2.59 -26.60 -14.80
N CYS A 76 -3.62 -25.90 -14.37
CA CYS A 76 -4.34 -24.97 -15.22
C CYS A 76 -4.20 -23.55 -14.65
N PRO A 77 -3.55 -22.65 -15.38
CA PRO A 77 -3.56 -21.24 -15.00
C PRO A 77 -4.99 -20.71 -15.18
N SER A 78 -5.46 -19.97 -14.17
CA SER A 78 -6.73 -19.26 -14.32
C SER A 78 -6.62 -18.21 -15.43
N TYR A 79 -7.57 -18.21 -16.36
CA TYR A 79 -7.75 -17.14 -17.35
C TYR A 79 -8.57 -15.97 -16.80
N ASN A 80 -9.25 -16.18 -15.67
CA ASN A 80 -9.96 -15.14 -14.93
C ASN A 80 -8.98 -14.46 -13.97
N PHE A 81 -8.32 -13.44 -14.47
CA PHE A 81 -7.51 -12.59 -13.59
C PHE A 81 -8.43 -11.74 -12.73
N ASP A 82 -8.30 -11.86 -11.39
CA ASP A 82 -9.04 -11.02 -10.45
C ASP A 82 -8.56 -9.59 -10.46
N LEU A 83 -7.33 -9.37 -10.89
CA LEU A 83 -6.71 -8.05 -10.95
C LEU A 83 -5.89 -7.92 -12.24
N ASP A 84 -6.27 -6.96 -13.10
CA ASP A 84 -5.46 -6.44 -14.20
C ASP A 84 -5.23 -4.97 -13.96
N GLU A 85 -4.01 -4.60 -13.59
CA GLU A 85 -3.67 -3.27 -13.13
C GLU A 85 -2.35 -2.79 -13.71
N VAL A 86 -2.39 -1.63 -14.33
CA VAL A 86 -1.20 -0.97 -14.88
C VAL A 86 -1.14 0.47 -14.37
N THR A 87 -0.04 0.80 -13.69
CA THR A 87 0.27 2.19 -13.34
C THR A 87 1.52 2.60 -14.09
N THR A 88 1.39 3.67 -14.89
CA THR A 88 2.48 4.26 -15.68
C THR A 88 2.81 5.63 -15.13
N GLU A 89 4.09 5.88 -14.91
CA GLU A 89 4.63 7.19 -14.55
C GLU A 89 5.59 7.63 -15.64
N THR A 90 5.35 8.83 -16.19
CA THR A 90 6.20 9.44 -17.23
C THR A 90 6.72 10.76 -16.69
N SER A 91 8.06 10.92 -16.67
CA SER A 91 8.70 12.14 -16.16
C SER A 91 9.64 12.71 -17.17
N ASP A 92 9.46 14.00 -17.44
CA ASP A 92 10.36 14.82 -18.24
C ASP A 92 11.07 15.84 -17.36
N SER A 93 12.39 16.02 -17.56
CA SER A 93 13.15 16.95 -16.73
C SER A 93 14.25 17.67 -17.48
N ILE A 94 14.52 18.89 -17.04
CA ILE A 94 15.68 19.71 -17.45
C ILE A 94 16.44 20.18 -16.22
N TYR A 95 17.75 20.13 -16.25
CA TYR A 95 18.58 20.60 -15.14
C TYR A 95 19.77 21.42 -15.62
N LEU A 96 20.25 22.30 -14.75
CA LEU A 96 21.49 23.05 -14.87
C LEU A 96 22.27 22.95 -13.56
N GLN A 97 23.55 22.70 -13.64
CA GLN A 97 24.46 22.72 -12.49
C GLN A 97 25.72 23.51 -12.83
N THR A 98 26.17 24.31 -11.89
CA THR A 98 27.41 25.09 -11.99
C THR A 98 28.27 24.85 -10.76
N HIS A 99 29.58 24.86 -10.96
CA HIS A 99 30.58 24.83 -9.90
C HIS A 99 31.55 25.99 -10.11
N TRP A 100 31.68 26.81 -9.09
CA TRP A 100 32.61 27.90 -9.07
C TRP A 100 33.62 27.68 -7.95
N VAL A 101 34.92 27.86 -8.29
CA VAL A 101 36.05 27.78 -7.38
C VAL A 101 36.81 29.11 -7.43
N GLY A 102 37.10 29.68 -6.30
CA GLY A 102 37.77 30.95 -6.20
C GLY A 102 38.20 31.30 -4.79
N ASP A 103 38.58 32.56 -4.61
CA ASP A 103 38.97 33.08 -3.30
C ASP A 103 38.00 34.20 -2.90
N LEU A 104 37.59 34.17 -1.63
CA LEU A 104 36.81 35.23 -1.01
C LEU A 104 37.55 35.66 0.27
N PHE A 105 37.89 36.96 0.38
CA PHE A 105 38.73 37.49 1.46
C PHE A 105 40.10 36.76 1.61
N ASP A 106 40.72 36.44 0.48
CA ASP A 106 41.99 35.65 0.41
C ASP A 106 41.86 34.23 0.98
N ARG A 107 40.68 33.65 0.99
CA ARG A 107 40.39 32.30 1.46
C ARG A 107 39.73 31.46 0.37
N PRO A 108 40.09 30.18 0.22
CA PRO A 108 39.50 29.31 -0.78
C PRO A 108 38.01 29.07 -0.51
N VAL A 109 37.25 29.15 -1.60
CA VAL A 109 35.80 28.98 -1.60
C VAL A 109 35.39 28.07 -2.74
N ASN A 110 34.46 27.15 -2.45
CA ASN A 110 33.73 26.40 -3.47
C ASN A 110 32.25 26.72 -3.37
N LEU A 111 31.63 26.88 -4.51
CA LEU A 111 30.21 27.16 -4.62
C LEU A 111 29.61 26.28 -5.71
N TYR A 112 28.66 25.44 -5.32
CA TYR A 112 27.82 24.67 -6.24
C TYR A 112 26.43 25.27 -6.24
N TYR A 113 25.89 25.42 -7.44
CA TYR A 113 24.50 25.84 -7.63
C TYR A 113 23.87 24.94 -8.68
N GLY A 114 22.74 24.35 -8.34
CA GLY A 114 21.96 23.49 -9.20
C GLY A 114 20.50 23.89 -9.22
N MET A 115 19.83 23.63 -10.31
CA MET A 115 18.37 23.68 -10.44
C MET A 115 17.91 22.62 -11.40
N ARG A 116 16.78 21.99 -11.06
CA ARG A 116 16.08 21.02 -11.89
C ARG A 116 14.59 21.39 -11.93
N TYR A 117 14.03 21.36 -13.10
CA TYR A 117 12.59 21.38 -13.31
C TYR A 117 12.16 20.01 -13.82
N GLU A 118 11.11 19.48 -13.26
CA GLU A 118 10.56 18.17 -13.63
C GLU A 118 9.04 18.25 -13.70
N GLU A 119 8.47 17.62 -14.71
CA GLU A 119 7.04 17.39 -14.86
C GLU A 119 6.78 15.90 -14.97
N THR A 120 5.78 15.42 -14.23
CA THR A 120 5.44 14.00 -14.14
C THR A 120 3.95 13.83 -14.35
N GLU A 121 3.61 12.86 -15.20
CA GLU A 121 2.25 12.37 -15.42
C GLU A 121 2.13 10.94 -14.87
N VAL A 122 1.04 10.68 -14.18
CA VAL A 122 0.70 9.35 -13.63
C VAL A 122 -0.61 8.89 -14.25
N HIS A 123 -0.63 7.72 -14.84
CA HIS A 123 -1.83 7.11 -15.38
C HIS A 123 -2.00 5.73 -14.73
N SER A 124 -3.11 5.50 -14.03
CA SER A 124 -3.46 4.21 -13.45
C SER A 124 -4.73 3.68 -14.09
N LYS A 125 -4.64 2.48 -14.66
CA LYS A 125 -5.75 1.73 -15.23
C LYS A 125 -5.86 0.42 -14.50
N ALA A 126 -7.02 0.13 -13.94
CA ALA A 126 -7.27 -1.08 -13.18
C ALA A 126 -8.58 -1.74 -13.60
N GLN A 127 -8.56 -3.05 -13.77
CA GLN A 127 -9.77 -3.83 -13.89
C GLN A 127 -10.48 -3.87 -12.53
N VAL A 128 -11.77 -3.60 -12.51
CA VAL A 128 -12.57 -3.56 -11.28
C VAL A 128 -13.82 -4.42 -11.46
N PRO A 129 -14.25 -5.14 -10.41
CA PRO A 129 -15.50 -5.86 -10.44
C PRO A 129 -16.68 -4.88 -10.53
N LEU A 130 -17.69 -5.24 -11.29
CA LEU A 130 -18.98 -4.56 -11.30
C LEU A 130 -19.93 -5.37 -10.45
N TYR A 131 -20.47 -4.77 -9.40
CA TYR A 131 -21.41 -5.44 -8.51
C TYR A 131 -22.84 -5.27 -8.98
N ASP A 132 -23.63 -6.33 -8.76
CA ASP A 132 -25.05 -6.41 -9.16
C ASP A 132 -25.95 -6.22 -7.96
N ARG A 133 -25.72 -6.97 -6.90
CA ARG A 133 -26.57 -6.98 -5.71
C ARG A 133 -25.82 -7.35 -4.45
N VAL A 134 -26.46 -7.02 -3.32
CA VAL A 134 -26.11 -7.51 -1.98
C VAL A 134 -27.14 -8.54 -1.58
N GLU A 135 -26.69 -9.69 -1.09
CA GLU A 135 -27.50 -10.67 -0.41
C GLU A 135 -27.04 -10.81 1.05
N TRP A 136 -27.99 -10.86 1.95
CA TRP A 136 -27.76 -11.03 3.37
C TRP A 136 -28.38 -12.34 3.85
N SER A 137 -27.55 -13.31 4.29
CA SER A 137 -27.98 -14.49 5.02
C SER A 137 -28.26 -14.05 6.47
N ILE A 138 -29.51 -14.03 6.86
CA ILE A 138 -29.93 -13.45 8.14
C ILE A 138 -29.44 -14.29 9.32
N LEU A 139 -29.54 -15.61 9.24
CA LEU A 139 -29.18 -16.53 10.32
C LEU A 139 -27.66 -16.44 10.62
N ASP A 140 -26.86 -16.46 9.58
CA ASP A 140 -25.38 -16.40 9.69
C ASP A 140 -24.85 -14.95 9.83
N ASN A 141 -25.72 -13.96 9.70
CA ASN A 141 -25.37 -12.54 9.61
C ASN A 141 -24.24 -12.28 8.61
N ARG A 142 -24.33 -12.92 7.44
CA ARG A 142 -23.29 -12.89 6.41
C ARG A 142 -23.79 -12.16 5.17
N PHE A 143 -22.99 -11.21 4.70
CA PHE A 143 -23.23 -10.46 3.46
C PHE A 143 -22.41 -11.03 2.33
N ASN A 144 -23.04 -11.18 1.17
CA ASN A 144 -22.41 -11.57 -0.08
C ASN A 144 -22.62 -10.44 -1.10
N LEU A 145 -21.51 -10.01 -1.69
CA LEU A 145 -21.47 -9.07 -2.81
C LEU A 145 -21.39 -9.88 -4.10
N TYR A 146 -22.43 -9.81 -4.92
CA TYR A 146 -22.47 -10.51 -6.19
C TYR A 146 -21.99 -9.60 -7.32
N GLN A 147 -21.08 -10.14 -8.11
CA GLN A 147 -20.61 -9.47 -9.31
C GLN A 147 -21.60 -9.68 -10.45
N GLN A 148 -21.69 -8.68 -11.33
CA GLN A 148 -22.49 -8.79 -12.55
C GLN A 148 -22.00 -9.94 -13.42
N GLN A 149 -22.95 -10.68 -13.99
CA GLN A 149 -22.66 -11.78 -14.92
C GLN A 149 -23.35 -11.53 -16.27
N ASP A 150 -22.73 -12.01 -17.33
CA ASP A 150 -23.34 -12.04 -18.66
C ASP A 150 -24.37 -13.20 -18.77
N GLU A 151 -24.98 -13.35 -19.94
CA GLU A 151 -25.97 -14.40 -20.19
C GLU A 151 -25.39 -15.83 -20.11
N ASP A 152 -24.07 -15.95 -20.22
CA ASP A 152 -23.35 -17.23 -20.17
C ASP A 152 -22.80 -17.51 -18.74
N GLY A 153 -23.02 -16.59 -17.77
CA GLY A 153 -22.61 -16.71 -16.39
C GLY A 153 -21.18 -16.21 -16.11
N ASN A 154 -20.51 -15.59 -17.09
CA ASN A 154 -19.18 -15.02 -16.88
C ASN A 154 -19.27 -13.67 -16.15
N THR A 155 -18.35 -13.43 -15.26
CA THR A 155 -18.25 -12.16 -14.54
C THR A 155 -17.96 -11.01 -15.48
N ILE A 156 -18.82 -9.99 -15.46
CA ILE A 156 -18.60 -8.72 -16.17
C ILE A 156 -17.68 -7.84 -15.31
N ARG A 157 -16.62 -7.33 -15.94
CA ARG A 157 -15.66 -6.44 -15.31
C ARG A 157 -15.56 -5.12 -16.05
N GLY A 158 -15.33 -4.06 -15.31
CA GLY A 158 -15.06 -2.72 -15.83
C GLY A 158 -13.60 -2.36 -15.71
N PHE A 159 -13.26 -1.17 -16.21
CA PHE A 159 -11.97 -0.54 -15.95
C PHE A 159 -12.18 0.80 -15.26
N SER A 160 -11.39 1.04 -14.23
CA SER A 160 -11.21 2.36 -13.61
C SER A 160 -9.94 2.98 -14.16
N GLU A 161 -10.01 4.20 -14.66
CA GLU A 161 -8.87 4.96 -15.16
C GLU A 161 -8.79 6.26 -14.36
N ILE A 162 -7.64 6.52 -13.74
CA ILE A 162 -7.40 7.72 -12.92
C ILE A 162 -6.07 8.32 -13.32
N ASP A 163 -6.10 9.62 -13.63
CA ASP A 163 -4.92 10.38 -14.01
C ASP A 163 -4.50 11.32 -12.87
N GLY A 164 -3.20 11.49 -12.73
CA GLY A 164 -2.56 12.47 -11.88
C GLY A 164 -1.43 13.17 -12.60
N SER A 165 -1.07 14.36 -12.17
CA SER A 165 0.10 15.07 -12.69
C SER A 165 0.62 16.06 -11.66
N TYR A 166 1.93 16.30 -11.69
CA TYR A 166 2.58 17.32 -10.87
C TYR A 166 3.83 17.84 -11.54
N SER A 167 4.28 19.02 -11.10
CA SER A 167 5.55 19.60 -11.55
C SER A 167 6.33 20.12 -10.35
N MET A 168 7.65 20.06 -10.43
CA MET A 168 8.56 20.40 -9.33
C MET A 168 9.70 21.28 -9.83
N PHE A 169 10.13 22.23 -8.96
CA PHE A 169 11.36 22.98 -9.14
C PHE A 169 12.29 22.72 -7.97
N LEU A 170 13.43 22.11 -8.24
CA LEU A 170 14.38 21.59 -7.26
C LEU A 170 15.69 22.35 -7.32
N PRO A 171 15.83 23.44 -6.56
CA PRO A 171 17.08 24.16 -6.41
C PRO A 171 18.00 23.42 -5.45
N SER A 172 19.33 23.55 -5.68
CA SER A 172 20.36 23.16 -4.74
C SER A 172 21.47 24.21 -4.68
N PHE A 173 22.00 24.40 -3.52
CA PHE A 173 23.09 25.33 -3.25
C PHE A 173 23.99 24.73 -2.18
N ASP A 174 25.28 24.59 -2.49
CA ASP A 174 26.31 24.13 -1.56
C ASP A 174 27.45 25.14 -1.56
N PHE A 175 27.87 25.53 -0.39
CA PHE A 175 28.93 26.48 -0.14
C PHE A 175 29.90 25.91 0.88
N ASP A 176 31.20 25.96 0.59
CA ASP A 176 32.24 25.74 1.56
C ASP A 176 33.34 26.78 1.46
N MET A 177 33.86 27.16 2.60
CA MET A 177 34.92 28.17 2.72
C MET A 177 35.85 27.83 3.88
N GLU A 178 37.14 27.89 3.64
CA GLU A 178 38.13 27.91 4.72
C GLU A 178 38.19 29.32 5.35
N ILE A 179 37.45 29.49 6.48
CA ILE A 179 37.32 30.83 7.14
C ILE A 179 38.56 31.21 7.97
N MET A 180 39.28 30.22 8.45
CA MET A 180 40.60 30.32 9.11
C MET A 180 41.41 29.09 8.75
N ASP A 181 42.73 29.14 9.03
CA ASP A 181 43.58 27.97 8.79
C ASP A 181 43.01 26.73 9.48
N ASP A 182 42.83 25.68 8.73
CA ASP A 182 42.27 24.40 9.18
C ASP A 182 40.80 24.44 9.69
N VAL A 183 40.04 25.57 9.46
CA VAL A 183 38.64 25.72 9.84
C VAL A 183 37.77 25.93 8.59
N ILE A 184 36.89 24.99 8.34
CA ILE A 184 35.98 25.01 7.19
C ILE A 184 34.55 25.28 7.66
N LEU A 185 33.91 26.27 7.04
CA LEU A 185 32.48 26.54 7.15
C LEU A 185 31.80 25.92 5.92
N ARG A 186 30.74 25.13 6.15
CA ARG A 186 29.87 24.62 5.09
C ARG A 186 28.44 25.08 5.33
N ALA A 187 27.77 25.40 4.24
CA ALA A 187 26.34 25.69 4.23
C ALA A 187 25.72 25.05 3.01
N SER A 188 24.60 24.36 3.18
CA SER A 188 23.82 23.84 2.06
C SER A 188 22.35 24.16 2.21
N TYR A 189 21.71 24.31 1.07
CA TYR A 189 20.26 24.44 0.90
C TYR A 189 19.83 23.61 -0.29
N SER A 190 18.81 22.78 -0.09
CA SER A 190 18.26 22.01 -1.21
C SER A 190 16.78 21.70 -1.02
N LEU A 191 16.07 21.63 -2.13
CA LEU A 191 14.77 21.01 -2.21
C LEU A 191 14.95 19.59 -2.77
N THR A 192 14.49 18.59 -2.04
CA THR A 192 14.54 17.18 -2.46
C THR A 192 13.15 16.58 -2.43
N VAL A 193 12.92 15.52 -3.20
CA VAL A 193 11.60 14.89 -3.31
C VAL A 193 11.70 13.39 -3.13
N THR A 194 10.61 12.83 -2.59
CA THR A 194 10.38 11.38 -2.54
C THR A 194 9.05 11.09 -3.19
N ARG A 195 9.06 10.33 -4.28
CA ARG A 195 7.84 9.96 -5.00
C ARG A 195 7.00 8.99 -4.18
N PRO A 196 5.66 9.01 -4.35
CA PRO A 196 4.79 7.99 -3.80
C PRO A 196 5.23 6.60 -4.25
N ASP A 197 5.04 5.59 -3.41
CA ASP A 197 5.24 4.21 -3.85
C ASP A 197 4.13 3.76 -4.81
N TYR A 198 4.44 2.80 -5.69
CA TYR A 198 3.49 2.35 -6.70
C TYR A 198 2.21 1.74 -6.12
N ASN A 199 2.24 1.15 -4.92
CA ASN A 199 1.03 0.63 -4.28
C ASN A 199 0.08 1.76 -3.88
N SER A 200 0.64 2.90 -3.48
CA SER A 200 -0.14 4.11 -3.18
C SER A 200 -0.76 4.77 -4.41
N LEU A 201 -0.22 4.49 -5.61
CA LEU A 201 -0.72 5.06 -6.89
C LEU A 201 -1.72 4.15 -7.62
N LYS A 202 -2.00 2.95 -7.12
CA LYS A 202 -2.94 2.02 -7.74
C LYS A 202 -4.37 2.51 -7.66
N GLY A 203 -5.04 2.67 -8.81
CA GLY A 203 -6.40 3.18 -8.90
C GLY A 203 -7.50 2.15 -8.64
N ALA A 204 -7.16 0.86 -8.48
CA ALA A 204 -8.13 -0.19 -8.23
C ALA A 204 -8.83 0.00 -6.87
N LEU A 205 -10.16 0.01 -6.87
CA LEU A 205 -10.97 -0.07 -5.67
C LEU A 205 -11.15 -1.54 -5.29
N ILE A 206 -10.73 -1.89 -4.09
CA ILE A 206 -10.87 -3.23 -3.52
C ILE A 206 -11.85 -3.12 -2.36
N ILE A 207 -12.91 -3.92 -2.40
CA ILE A 207 -13.84 -4.07 -1.29
C ILE A 207 -13.36 -5.25 -0.43
N ASP A 208 -13.10 -5.00 0.83
CA ASP A 208 -12.58 -5.98 1.77
C ASP A 208 -13.69 -6.77 2.46
N TYR A 209 -14.80 -6.11 2.79
CA TYR A 209 -15.97 -6.72 3.43
C TYR A 209 -17.23 -5.86 3.28
N LEU A 210 -18.38 -6.45 3.56
CA LEU A 210 -19.65 -5.77 3.81
C LEU A 210 -20.30 -6.40 5.04
N GLY A 211 -20.94 -5.60 5.88
CA GLY A 211 -21.62 -6.01 7.11
C GLY A 211 -22.84 -5.16 7.41
N THR A 212 -23.45 -5.37 8.57
CA THR A 212 -24.64 -4.61 9.04
C THR A 212 -24.36 -3.12 9.20
N ASP A 213 -23.14 -2.77 9.62
CA ASP A 213 -22.74 -1.37 9.86
C ASP A 213 -22.09 -0.73 8.62
N GLY A 214 -22.31 -1.31 7.44
CA GLY A 214 -21.67 -0.89 6.19
C GLY A 214 -20.50 -1.78 5.78
N GLY A 215 -19.77 -1.36 4.75
CA GLY A 215 -18.65 -2.09 4.20
C GLY A 215 -17.30 -1.40 4.45
N GLY A 216 -16.23 -2.10 4.10
CA GLY A 216 -14.89 -1.57 4.10
C GLY A 216 -14.16 -1.82 2.78
N GLY A 217 -13.36 -0.88 2.37
CA GLY A 217 -12.58 -0.98 1.16
C GLY A 217 -11.34 -0.10 1.17
N ARG A 218 -10.53 -0.24 0.14
CA ARG A 218 -9.32 0.56 -0.05
C ARG A 218 -9.04 0.78 -1.53
N ARG A 219 -8.39 1.87 -1.84
CA ARG A 219 -7.78 2.10 -3.15
C ARG A 219 -6.55 3.00 -3.00
N GLY A 220 -5.65 2.97 -3.96
CA GLY A 220 -4.62 3.99 -4.07
C GLY A 220 -5.12 5.31 -4.67
N ASN A 221 -4.22 6.26 -4.81
CA ASN A 221 -4.51 7.60 -5.30
C ASN A 221 -3.43 8.05 -6.30
N PRO A 222 -3.66 7.92 -7.61
CA PRO A 222 -2.74 8.40 -8.64
C PRO A 222 -2.48 9.92 -8.62
N GLN A 223 -3.31 10.68 -7.91
CA GLN A 223 -3.20 12.13 -7.78
C GLN A 223 -2.31 12.59 -6.61
N LEU A 224 -1.62 11.64 -5.95
CA LEU A 224 -0.67 11.98 -4.90
C LEU A 224 0.46 12.83 -5.45
N LEU A 225 0.78 13.87 -4.69
CA LEU A 225 1.98 14.66 -4.89
C LEU A 225 3.17 13.96 -4.21
N PRO A 226 4.38 14.09 -4.72
CA PRO A 226 5.57 13.65 -4.02
C PRO A 226 5.76 14.42 -2.71
N MET A 227 6.35 13.78 -1.73
CA MET A 227 6.82 14.46 -0.53
C MET A 227 8.00 15.35 -0.90
N GLU A 228 7.92 16.62 -0.57
CA GLU A 228 8.98 17.60 -0.77
C GLU A 228 9.68 17.89 0.55
N SER A 229 11.01 17.91 0.55
CA SER A 229 11.80 18.27 1.72
C SER A 229 12.69 19.48 1.42
N THR A 230 12.43 20.57 2.11
CA THR A 230 13.35 21.71 2.18
C THR A 230 14.42 21.43 3.22
N ASN A 231 15.67 21.32 2.78
CA ASN A 231 16.80 20.99 3.63
C ASN A 231 17.70 22.20 3.79
N LEU A 232 18.10 22.47 5.01
CA LEU A 232 19.09 23.50 5.37
C LEU A 232 20.10 22.89 6.32
N ASP A 233 21.39 22.99 5.95
CA ASP A 233 22.50 22.49 6.74
C ASP A 233 23.57 23.57 6.90
N LEU A 234 24.13 23.68 8.11
CA LEU A 234 25.24 24.56 8.43
C LEU A 234 26.21 23.81 9.31
N SER A 235 27.47 23.71 8.92
CA SER A 235 28.50 23.07 9.74
C SER A 235 29.79 23.86 9.82
N LEU A 236 30.46 23.68 10.92
CA LEU A 236 31.81 24.20 11.18
C LEU A 236 32.69 23.02 11.55
N GLU A 237 33.81 22.88 10.84
CA GLU A 237 34.79 21.81 11.00
C GLU A 237 36.17 22.39 11.29
N TRP A 238 36.84 21.89 12.34
CA TRP A 238 38.18 22.30 12.71
C TRP A 238 39.13 21.10 12.71
N TYR A 239 40.11 21.12 11.78
CA TYR A 239 41.13 20.10 11.55
C TYR A 239 42.41 20.49 12.27
N TYR A 240 42.46 20.39 13.60
CA TYR A 240 43.51 20.95 14.44
C TYR A 240 44.82 20.12 14.49
N ALA A 241 44.82 18.87 14.02
CA ALA A 241 46.03 18.03 13.91
C ALA A 241 45.77 16.88 12.93
N GLU A 242 46.86 16.23 12.53
CA GLU A 242 46.80 15.07 11.63
C GLU A 242 45.89 13.95 12.23
N GLY A 243 44.87 13.51 11.50
CA GLY A 243 43.91 12.53 11.94
C GLY A 243 42.98 13.01 13.09
N SER A 244 42.96 14.31 13.38
CA SER A 244 42.22 14.88 14.51
C SER A 244 41.37 16.07 14.07
N TYR A 245 40.05 16.02 14.34
CA TYR A 245 39.12 17.10 14.02
C TYR A 245 37.94 17.16 14.98
N MET A 246 37.30 18.31 15.01
CA MET A 246 36.03 18.53 15.67
C MET A 246 35.04 19.17 14.70
N SER A 247 33.77 18.80 14.79
CA SER A 247 32.73 19.46 14.02
C SER A 247 31.48 19.72 14.83
N ALA A 248 30.76 20.78 14.44
CA ALA A 248 29.44 21.09 14.92
C ALA A 248 28.55 21.42 13.72
N GLY A 249 27.42 20.73 13.59
CA GLY A 249 26.45 20.89 12.53
C GLY A 249 25.06 21.17 13.06
N LEU A 250 24.36 22.09 12.41
CA LEU A 250 22.93 22.36 12.60
C LEU A 250 22.21 22.02 11.30
N TRP A 251 21.10 21.35 11.39
CA TRP A 251 20.30 21.04 10.23
C TRP A 251 18.79 21.18 10.52
N SER A 252 18.04 21.48 9.46
CA SER A 252 16.57 21.51 9.47
C SER A 252 16.04 20.91 8.19
N LYS A 253 14.96 20.13 8.32
CA LYS A 253 14.20 19.54 7.20
C LYS A 253 12.74 19.84 7.43
N ASP A 254 12.16 20.60 6.51
CA ASP A 254 10.73 20.86 6.44
C ASP A 254 10.16 19.98 5.31
N VAL A 255 9.26 19.06 5.67
CA VAL A 255 8.69 18.10 4.73
C VAL A 255 7.23 18.41 4.50
N ASP A 256 6.90 18.72 3.25
CA ASP A 256 5.55 18.96 2.75
C ASP A 256 4.99 17.73 2.06
N ASN A 257 3.67 17.70 1.88
CA ASN A 257 2.94 16.63 1.17
C ASN A 257 3.16 15.23 1.79
N PHE A 258 3.36 15.15 3.09
CA PHE A 258 3.54 13.86 3.75
C PHE A 258 2.36 12.94 3.49
N ILE A 259 2.62 11.71 3.03
CA ILE A 259 1.59 10.76 2.60
C ILE A 259 1.13 9.95 3.81
N VAL A 260 -0.18 9.96 4.05
CA VAL A 260 -0.85 9.19 5.10
C VAL A 260 -2.07 8.49 4.54
N SER A 261 -2.52 7.42 5.21
CA SER A 261 -3.80 6.79 4.89
C SER A 261 -4.93 7.50 5.64
N ALA A 262 -5.92 7.99 4.91
CA ALA A 262 -7.13 8.57 5.46
C ALA A 262 -8.32 7.63 5.25
N LYS A 263 -9.23 7.58 6.24
CA LYS A 263 -10.48 6.85 6.17
C LYS A 263 -11.60 7.82 5.81
N PHE A 264 -12.30 7.51 4.74
CA PHE A 264 -13.49 8.22 4.30
C PHE A 264 -14.71 7.36 4.66
N GLU A 265 -15.50 7.81 5.60
CA GLU A 265 -16.64 7.06 6.12
C GLU A 265 -17.88 7.22 5.24
N ASP A 266 -18.77 6.23 5.28
CA ASP A 266 -20.14 6.25 4.68
C ASP A 266 -20.17 6.58 3.18
N GLN A 267 -19.20 6.09 2.40
CA GLN A 267 -19.13 6.39 0.97
C GLN A 267 -20.08 5.49 0.15
N PRO A 268 -21.05 6.06 -0.59
CA PRO A 268 -21.92 5.30 -1.49
C PRO A 268 -21.21 5.01 -2.81
N LEU A 269 -20.30 4.03 -2.81
CA LEU A 269 -19.41 3.74 -3.94
C LEU A 269 -20.14 3.25 -5.19
N PHE A 270 -21.29 2.59 -5.02
CA PHE A 270 -22.06 1.98 -6.10
C PHE A 270 -23.51 2.47 -6.04
N LYS A 271 -23.93 3.25 -7.03
CA LYS A 271 -25.26 3.91 -7.04
C LYS A 271 -26.46 2.95 -7.04
N ASN A 272 -26.27 1.74 -7.56
CA ASN A 272 -27.34 0.75 -7.72
C ASN A 272 -27.15 -0.47 -6.80
N LEU A 273 -26.30 -0.35 -5.81
CA LEU A 273 -26.05 -1.41 -4.85
C LEU A 273 -26.79 -1.09 -3.56
N TYR A 274 -27.85 -1.82 -3.30
CA TYR A 274 -28.74 -1.61 -2.15
C TYR A 274 -28.46 -2.63 -1.06
N THR A 275 -28.57 -2.22 0.21
CA THR A 275 -28.48 -3.11 1.37
C THR A 275 -29.85 -3.34 1.96
N PRO A 276 -30.21 -4.57 2.37
CA PRO A 276 -31.48 -4.80 3.06
C PRO A 276 -31.53 -4.21 4.48
N ILE A 277 -30.39 -3.90 5.08
CA ILE A 277 -30.29 -3.29 6.41
C ILE A 277 -30.86 -1.88 6.36
N ASP A 278 -31.65 -1.53 7.38
CA ASP A 278 -32.42 -0.29 7.50
C ASP A 278 -33.43 -0.08 6.36
N GLY A 279 -33.70 -1.10 5.55
CA GLY A 279 -34.80 -1.13 4.60
C GLY A 279 -36.15 -1.34 5.28
N ASP A 280 -37.23 -1.16 4.54
CA ASP A 280 -38.60 -1.21 5.09
C ASP A 280 -38.91 -2.56 5.76
N LEU A 281 -38.54 -3.68 5.15
CA LEU A 281 -38.79 -5.03 5.72
C LEU A 281 -38.00 -5.27 6.99
N TYR A 282 -36.73 -4.84 6.98
CA TYR A 282 -35.84 -4.94 8.14
C TYR A 282 -36.41 -4.14 9.31
N ASN A 283 -36.69 -2.87 9.09
CA ASN A 283 -37.21 -1.98 10.14
C ASN A 283 -38.54 -2.48 10.70
N GLN A 284 -39.47 -2.99 9.86
CA GLN A 284 -40.71 -3.58 10.31
C GLN A 284 -40.47 -4.81 11.19
N ALA A 285 -39.57 -5.72 10.80
CA ALA A 285 -39.27 -6.91 11.57
C ALA A 285 -38.62 -6.56 12.93
N VAL A 286 -37.70 -5.62 12.96
CA VAL A 286 -37.07 -5.14 14.20
C VAL A 286 -38.10 -4.48 15.13
N ASP A 287 -38.97 -3.64 14.60
CA ASP A 287 -40.02 -2.99 15.39
C ASP A 287 -40.99 -4.01 16.02
N GLU A 288 -41.35 -5.06 15.30
CA GLU A 288 -42.22 -6.12 15.83
C GLU A 288 -41.53 -6.97 16.90
N LEU A 289 -40.27 -7.35 16.67
CA LEU A 289 -39.46 -8.14 17.62
C LEU A 289 -39.16 -7.37 18.91
N THR A 290 -38.89 -6.07 18.80
CA THR A 290 -38.57 -5.21 19.95
C THR A 290 -39.77 -4.54 20.58
N GLY A 291 -40.94 -4.60 19.93
CA GLY A 291 -42.12 -3.83 20.33
C GLY A 291 -41.92 -2.32 20.21
N GLY A 292 -41.02 -1.89 19.35
CA GLY A 292 -40.61 -0.48 19.15
C GLY A 292 -39.73 0.08 20.27
N ASP A 293 -39.22 -0.75 21.18
CA ASP A 293 -38.34 -0.33 22.27
C ASP A 293 -36.91 -0.83 22.05
N PRO A 294 -35.93 0.06 21.75
CA PRO A 294 -34.57 -0.32 21.44
C PRO A 294 -33.78 -0.93 22.62
N ARG A 295 -34.41 -1.04 23.80
CA ARG A 295 -33.79 -1.73 24.95
C ARG A 295 -34.04 -3.24 24.92
N PHE A 296 -34.99 -3.70 24.10
CA PHE A 296 -35.19 -5.13 23.84
C PHE A 296 -34.22 -5.55 22.74
N ASP A 297 -33.53 -6.64 23.01
CA ASP A 297 -32.55 -7.23 22.10
C ASP A 297 -33.20 -8.37 21.32
N TYR A 298 -32.73 -8.61 20.12
CA TYR A 298 -33.07 -9.76 19.28
C TYR A 298 -31.77 -10.30 18.67
N ASP A 299 -31.74 -11.58 18.40
CA ASP A 299 -30.63 -12.19 17.71
C ASP A 299 -30.95 -12.48 16.22
N SER A 300 -29.96 -12.96 15.48
CA SER A 300 -30.15 -13.32 14.09
C SER A 300 -31.12 -14.48 13.89
N GLY A 301 -31.23 -15.37 14.87
CA GLY A 301 -32.21 -16.47 14.87
C GLY A 301 -33.64 -15.98 14.98
N ASP A 302 -33.92 -15.06 15.92
CA ASP A 302 -35.24 -14.44 16.09
C ASP A 302 -35.70 -13.73 14.81
N LEU A 303 -34.77 -12.98 14.22
CA LEU A 303 -35.01 -12.25 12.98
C LEU A 303 -35.25 -13.20 11.79
N ASN A 304 -34.42 -14.24 11.67
CA ASN A 304 -34.56 -15.27 10.63
C ASN A 304 -35.93 -16.00 10.73
N GLU A 305 -36.35 -16.38 11.96
CA GLU A 305 -37.66 -17.02 12.20
C GLU A 305 -38.82 -16.06 11.82
N TYR A 306 -38.75 -14.80 12.26
CA TYR A 306 -39.74 -13.80 11.90
C TYR A 306 -39.89 -13.63 10.39
N TYR A 307 -38.79 -13.53 9.65
CA TYR A 307 -38.82 -13.45 8.19
C TYR A 307 -39.38 -14.71 7.53
N ALA A 308 -39.01 -15.88 8.02
CA ALA A 308 -39.49 -17.16 7.51
C ALA A 308 -41.01 -17.34 7.69
N GLU A 309 -41.57 -16.74 8.73
CA GLU A 309 -43.02 -16.82 9.01
C GLU A 309 -43.84 -15.74 8.29
N ASN A 310 -43.31 -14.52 8.15
CA ASN A 310 -44.08 -13.36 7.76
C ASN A 310 -43.79 -12.86 6.33
N TYR A 311 -42.62 -13.16 5.75
CA TYR A 311 -42.21 -12.57 4.49
C TYR A 311 -42.06 -13.56 3.33
N VAL A 312 -42.64 -14.74 3.45
CA VAL A 312 -42.64 -15.77 2.40
C VAL A 312 -43.21 -15.23 1.09
N GLY A 313 -42.41 -15.34 0.02
CA GLY A 313 -42.84 -14.96 -1.33
C GLY A 313 -42.81 -13.47 -1.64
N LEU A 314 -42.27 -12.64 -0.73
CA LEU A 314 -42.00 -11.24 -1.02
C LEU A 314 -40.79 -11.10 -1.94
N PRO A 315 -40.72 -10.05 -2.77
CA PRO A 315 -39.56 -9.78 -3.61
C PRO A 315 -38.26 -9.69 -2.78
N GLY A 316 -37.22 -10.30 -3.28
CA GLY A 316 -35.91 -10.27 -2.60
C GLY A 316 -35.77 -11.21 -1.41
N ILE A 317 -36.80 -12.00 -1.07
CA ILE A 317 -36.77 -12.97 0.03
C ILE A 317 -36.70 -14.39 -0.54
N GLU A 318 -35.60 -15.09 -0.22
CA GLU A 318 -35.46 -16.51 -0.52
C GLU A 318 -35.34 -17.29 0.80
N ILE A 319 -36.13 -18.37 0.88
CA ILE A 319 -36.19 -19.23 2.06
C ILE A 319 -35.81 -20.65 1.65
N SER A 320 -34.80 -21.19 2.32
CA SER A 320 -34.33 -22.54 2.13
C SER A 320 -34.35 -23.34 3.42
N GLY A 321 -34.23 -24.67 3.33
CA GLY A 321 -34.30 -25.55 4.49
C GLY A 321 -35.71 -25.85 4.99
N GLN A 322 -35.83 -26.58 6.11
CA GLN A 322 -37.07 -26.92 6.79
C GLN A 322 -36.86 -27.10 8.30
N GLY A 323 -37.82 -26.67 9.10
CA GLY A 323 -37.76 -26.82 10.56
C GLY A 323 -36.69 -25.91 11.18
N GLU A 324 -35.83 -26.49 12.01
CA GLU A 324 -34.74 -25.73 12.70
C GLU A 324 -33.59 -25.33 11.75
N ASP A 325 -33.55 -25.88 10.55
CA ASP A 325 -32.51 -25.59 9.51
C ASP A 325 -33.04 -24.58 8.48
N VAL A 326 -34.01 -23.75 8.81
CA VAL A 326 -34.53 -22.69 7.91
C VAL A 326 -33.51 -21.55 7.82
N GLU A 327 -33.07 -21.23 6.61
CA GLU A 327 -32.23 -20.07 6.30
C GLU A 327 -33.00 -19.10 5.39
N VAL A 328 -32.97 -17.83 5.74
CA VAL A 328 -33.54 -16.75 4.95
C VAL A 328 -32.42 -15.90 4.37
N ILE A 329 -32.50 -15.66 3.08
CA ILE A 329 -31.62 -14.73 2.35
C ILE A 329 -32.49 -13.56 1.89
N GLN A 330 -32.06 -12.35 2.24
CA GLN A 330 -32.67 -11.11 1.74
C GLN A 330 -31.73 -10.43 0.77
N THR A 331 -32.24 -10.10 -0.41
CA THR A 331 -31.55 -9.28 -1.42
C THR A 331 -31.95 -7.82 -1.24
N GLY A 332 -30.97 -6.91 -1.26
CA GLY A 332 -31.24 -5.46 -1.29
C GLY A 332 -31.83 -5.05 -2.65
N LEU A 333 -32.98 -4.35 -2.60
CA LEU A 333 -33.75 -3.94 -3.78
C LEU A 333 -33.79 -2.41 -3.92
N GLU A 334 -34.14 -1.94 -5.12
CA GLU A 334 -34.44 -0.52 -5.35
C GLU A 334 -35.55 -0.05 -4.38
N GLY A 335 -35.22 0.94 -3.56
CA GLY A 335 -36.07 1.45 -2.47
C GLY A 335 -35.43 1.23 -1.09
N ASP A 336 -34.58 0.22 -0.94
CA ASP A 336 -33.75 0.05 0.24
C ASP A 336 -32.60 1.08 0.25
N PRO A 337 -31.93 1.28 1.39
CA PRO A 337 -30.74 2.14 1.47
C PRO A 337 -29.62 1.71 0.52
N VAL A 338 -28.89 2.68 -0.02
CA VAL A 338 -27.67 2.39 -0.80
C VAL A 338 -26.61 1.87 0.16
N ALA A 339 -25.91 0.80 -0.25
CA ALA A 339 -24.79 0.28 0.52
C ALA A 339 -23.67 1.31 0.65
N ILE A 340 -23.23 1.55 1.88
CA ILE A 340 -22.15 2.49 2.21
C ILE A 340 -20.89 1.76 2.61
N PHE A 341 -19.74 2.40 2.38
CA PHE A 341 -18.44 1.80 2.61
C PHE A 341 -17.49 2.81 3.24
N ASP A 342 -16.72 2.36 4.18
CA ASP A 342 -15.56 3.08 4.69
C ASP A 342 -14.35 2.80 3.81
N VAL A 343 -13.80 3.82 3.17
CA VAL A 343 -12.70 3.64 2.20
C VAL A 343 -11.41 4.24 2.73
N ILE A 344 -10.35 3.44 2.73
CA ILE A 344 -9.01 3.89 3.07
C ILE A 344 -8.30 4.32 1.79
N ILE A 345 -7.88 5.58 1.74
CA ILE A 345 -7.21 6.18 0.58
C ILE A 345 -5.95 6.91 1.07
N PRO A 346 -4.78 6.74 0.42
CA PRO A 346 -3.62 7.56 0.71
C PRO A 346 -3.85 9.00 0.20
N ILE A 347 -3.51 9.96 1.04
CA ILE A 347 -3.60 11.39 0.74
C ILE A 347 -2.34 12.12 1.17
N ASN A 348 -2.08 13.27 0.56
CA ASN A 348 -1.07 14.20 1.06
C ASN A 348 -1.65 14.94 2.26
N GLN A 349 -0.98 14.85 3.37
CA GLN A 349 -1.22 15.67 4.56
C GLN A 349 -0.15 16.74 4.75
N ARG A 350 -0.35 17.55 5.78
CA ARG A 350 0.45 18.71 6.08
C ARG A 350 1.88 18.39 6.49
N GLU A 351 2.57 19.43 6.82
CA GLU A 351 4.00 19.57 7.05
C GLU A 351 4.49 18.79 8.27
N THR A 352 5.67 18.26 8.16
CA THR A 352 6.46 17.82 9.31
C THR A 352 7.80 18.53 9.30
N ASN A 353 8.25 18.94 10.49
CA ASN A 353 9.55 19.58 10.66
C ASN A 353 10.44 18.69 11.52
N VAL A 354 11.67 18.50 11.08
CA VAL A 354 12.71 17.82 11.85
C VAL A 354 13.98 18.66 11.81
N LYS A 355 14.58 18.92 12.96
CA LYS A 355 15.81 19.69 13.09
C LYS A 355 16.74 19.06 14.09
N GLY A 356 18.02 19.32 13.94
CA GLY A 356 19.00 18.72 14.83
C GLY A 356 20.30 19.49 14.96
N LEU A 357 21.05 19.07 16.00
CA LEU A 357 22.43 19.46 16.26
C LEU A 357 23.27 18.18 16.26
N GLU A 358 24.39 18.22 15.56
CA GLU A 358 25.38 17.16 15.53
C GLU A 358 26.73 17.67 15.97
N LEU A 359 27.34 17.00 16.94
CA LEU A 359 28.69 17.25 17.39
C LEU A 359 29.54 16.02 17.16
N MET A 360 30.73 16.22 16.61
CA MET A 360 31.67 15.13 16.39
C MET A 360 33.07 15.56 16.84
N ALA A 361 33.80 14.63 17.44
CA ALA A 361 35.20 14.80 17.78
C ALA A 361 35.97 13.51 17.47
N GLN A 362 37.08 13.66 16.79
CA GLN A 362 38.04 12.59 16.54
C GLN A 362 39.42 13.08 16.95
N HIS A 363 40.20 12.24 17.62
CA HIS A 363 41.57 12.57 18.01
C HIS A 363 42.49 11.35 17.90
N THR A 364 43.61 11.53 17.25
CA THR A 364 44.68 10.55 17.16
C THR A 364 45.87 10.99 18.04
N PHE A 365 46.32 10.13 18.94
CA PHE A 365 47.41 10.46 19.88
C PHE A 365 48.78 10.26 19.21
N GLY A 366 49.12 11.16 18.28
CA GLY A 366 50.36 11.11 17.55
C GLY A 366 50.63 9.75 16.92
N GLU A 367 51.88 9.25 17.05
CA GLU A 367 52.28 7.94 16.50
C GLU A 367 51.97 6.74 17.44
N SER A 368 51.23 6.95 18.50
CA SER A 368 50.96 5.92 19.49
C SER A 368 50.11 4.72 18.99
N GLY A 369 49.45 4.87 17.84
CA GLY A 369 48.49 3.90 17.31
C GLY A 369 47.12 3.91 18.05
N PHE A 370 46.91 4.83 19.01
CA PHE A 370 45.66 5.00 19.73
C PHE A 370 44.96 6.27 19.26
N GLY A 371 43.62 6.23 19.32
CA GLY A 371 42.77 7.37 19.06
C GLY A 371 41.39 7.17 19.71
N PHE A 372 40.55 8.18 19.67
CA PHE A 372 39.13 8.07 19.99
C PHE A 372 38.28 8.82 18.99
N GLN A 373 37.04 8.39 18.87
CA GLN A 373 35.99 9.07 18.13
C GLN A 373 34.74 9.14 19.02
N ALA A 374 34.09 10.30 19.05
CA ALA A 374 32.85 10.52 19.76
C ALA A 374 31.90 11.33 18.89
N ASN A 375 30.62 11.00 18.92
CA ASN A 375 29.56 11.78 18.30
C ASN A 375 28.41 11.98 19.27
N TYR A 376 27.68 13.08 19.10
CA TYR A 376 26.48 13.40 19.86
C TYR A 376 25.47 14.07 18.94
N THR A 377 24.28 13.52 18.87
CA THR A 377 23.20 14.03 18.03
C THR A 377 21.97 14.33 18.89
N LEU A 378 21.44 15.53 18.73
CA LEU A 378 20.14 15.95 19.24
C LEU A 378 19.19 16.11 18.05
N VAL A 379 18.01 15.53 18.15
CA VAL A 379 16.95 15.65 17.14
C VAL A 379 15.67 16.09 17.84
N ASP A 380 15.01 17.08 17.26
CA ASP A 380 13.68 17.53 17.64
C ASP A 380 12.81 17.56 16.38
N GLY A 381 11.59 17.06 16.48
CA GLY A 381 10.67 17.04 15.35
C GLY A 381 9.23 16.85 15.80
N ASN A 382 8.32 17.36 14.99
CA ASN A 382 6.90 17.16 15.16
C ASN A 382 6.26 16.74 13.84
N LEU A 383 5.21 15.93 13.93
CA LEU A 383 4.34 15.58 12.85
C LEU A 383 2.95 16.14 13.16
N GLU A 384 2.48 17.06 12.33
CA GLU A 384 1.12 17.59 12.42
C GLU A 384 0.23 16.87 11.41
N TYR A 385 -0.84 16.24 11.88
CA TYR A 385 -1.86 15.64 11.04
C TYR A 385 -3.26 16.05 11.50
N ASP A 386 -4.16 16.18 10.53
CA ASP A 386 -5.54 16.49 10.79
C ASP A 386 -6.33 15.21 11.07
N ILE A 387 -6.88 15.10 12.28
CA ILE A 387 -7.68 13.95 12.70
C ILE A 387 -9.16 14.06 12.28
N ASN A 388 -9.57 15.18 11.66
CA ASN A 388 -10.96 15.47 11.31
C ASN A 388 -11.22 15.37 9.78
N LEU A 389 -10.60 14.43 9.09
CA LEU A 389 -10.73 14.29 7.63
C LEU A 389 -12.08 13.72 7.14
N ASN A 390 -13.13 13.82 7.95
CA ASN A 390 -14.45 13.24 7.65
C ASN A 390 -15.31 14.05 6.66
N GLU A 391 -14.81 15.08 5.97
CA GLU A 391 -15.66 15.99 5.21
C GLU A 391 -15.44 16.04 3.69
N SER A 392 -14.85 15.05 3.07
CA SER A 392 -14.72 15.06 1.60
C SER A 392 -15.75 14.13 0.96
N GLN A 393 -16.82 14.68 0.45
CA GLN A 393 -17.72 13.95 -0.45
C GLN A 393 -17.01 13.71 -1.79
N TRP A 394 -16.61 12.48 -2.04
CA TRP A 394 -16.13 12.07 -3.35
C TRP A 394 -17.32 11.76 -4.26
N VAL A 395 -17.45 12.50 -5.35
CA VAL A 395 -18.34 12.12 -6.45
C VAL A 395 -17.49 11.27 -7.41
N ILE A 396 -17.75 9.98 -7.43
CA ILE A 396 -17.18 9.05 -8.43
C ILE A 396 -18.08 9.08 -9.66
#